data_3ab5fe8662e60fb7e1442b437783514d
#
_entry.id   3ab5fe8662e60fb7e1442b437783514d
#
_cell.length_a   1.000
_cell.length_b   1.000
_cell.length_c   1.000
_cell.angle_alpha   90.00
_cell.angle_beta   90.00
_cell.angle_gamma   90.00
#
_symmetry.space_group_name_H-M   'P 1'
#
loop_
_entity.id
_entity.type
_entity.pdbx_description
1 polymer ?
#
loop_
_entity_poly.entity_id
_entity_poly.type
_entity_poly.pdbx_seq_one_letter_code
_entity_poly.pdbx_strand_id
1 'polypeptide(L)'
;MNMMMTRALKFLTVTAAGAVLAATLGNAADRATKDEAVAMVKKAVAAVKADAAKAYADITKKGGPFTDRDLYIVVYKLDGTVLAHGQNEALVNTNQKDAKDPDGKAFVAERIELAKKGQPFWQDYKFMDPISKKPEPKEMYCEPVNDTAVCGGVYKL
;
A
#
# COMPACT_ATOMS: atom_id res chain seq x y z
N MET A 1 77.72 24.72 31.05
CA MET A 1 77.32 24.66 29.63
C MET A 1 76.36 23.42 29.54
N ASN A 2 75.07 23.65 29.85
CA ASN A 2 74.08 22.58 30.03
C ASN A 2 73.12 22.58 28.86
N MET A 3 73.14 21.53 28.10
CA MET A 3 72.23 21.30 26.97
C MET A 3 71.02 20.50 27.48
N MET A 4 69.89 21.19 27.67
CA MET A 4 68.64 20.61 28.01
C MET A 4 67.95 20.02 26.77
N MET A 5 67.85 18.70 26.70
CA MET A 5 67.05 17.97 25.70
C MET A 5 65.60 17.95 26.14
N THR A 6 64.77 18.70 25.40
CA THR A 6 63.33 18.66 25.60
C THR A 6 62.73 17.50 24.76
N ARG A 7 62.20 16.51 25.42
CA ARG A 7 61.44 15.40 24.78
C ARG A 7 60.02 15.86 24.46
N ALA A 8 59.71 15.97 23.20
CA ALA A 8 58.33 16.18 22.77
C ALA A 8 57.50 14.89 22.83
N LEU A 9 56.50 14.93 23.67
CA LEU A 9 55.51 13.86 23.82
C LEU A 9 54.43 14.01 22.70
N LYS A 10 54.42 13.09 21.74
CA LYS A 10 53.38 13.03 20.69
C LYS A 10 52.15 12.37 21.27
N PHE A 11 51.08 13.17 21.46
CA PHE A 11 49.75 12.63 21.73
C PHE A 11 49.13 12.11 20.44
N LEU A 12 48.87 10.81 20.42
CA LEU A 12 48.15 10.15 19.33
C LEU A 12 46.64 10.28 19.63
N THR A 13 45.97 11.18 18.91
CA THR A 13 44.51 11.29 18.98
C THR A 13 43.88 10.22 18.08
N VAL A 14 43.28 9.21 18.71
CA VAL A 14 42.44 8.22 18.03
C VAL A 14 41.07 8.85 17.82
N THR A 15 40.76 9.24 16.60
CA THR A 15 39.41 9.65 16.19
C THR A 15 38.59 8.38 15.90
N ALA A 16 37.71 8.03 16.81
CA ALA A 16 36.68 7.01 16.56
C ALA A 16 35.64 7.59 15.62
N ALA A 17 35.66 7.17 14.35
CA ALA A 17 34.58 7.45 13.41
C ALA A 17 33.38 6.59 13.77
N GLY A 18 32.44 7.14 14.53
CA GLY A 18 31.14 6.56 14.76
C GLY A 18 30.32 6.60 13.47
N ALA A 19 30.09 5.43 12.85
CA ALA A 19 29.13 5.31 11.79
C ALA A 19 27.72 5.42 12.40
N VAL A 20 27.10 6.59 12.24
CA VAL A 20 25.67 6.77 12.55
C VAL A 20 24.88 6.06 11.46
N LEU A 21 24.35 4.89 11.78
CA LEU A 21 23.34 4.24 10.96
C LEU A 21 22.08 5.11 11.04
N ALA A 22 21.87 5.97 10.04
CA ALA A 22 20.60 6.66 9.88
C ALA A 22 19.56 5.62 9.45
N ALA A 23 18.83 5.08 10.44
CA ALA A 23 17.60 4.38 10.16
C ALA A 23 16.66 5.42 9.50
N THR A 24 16.39 5.28 8.21
CA THR A 24 15.35 6.03 7.53
C THR A 24 14.01 5.55 8.10
N LEU A 25 13.54 6.23 9.14
CA LEU A 25 12.16 6.17 9.56
C LEU A 25 11.35 6.65 8.36
N GLY A 26 10.70 5.72 7.64
CA GLY A 26 9.76 6.06 6.59
C GLY A 26 8.76 7.06 7.15
N ASN A 27 8.73 8.27 6.58
CA ASN A 27 7.92 9.36 7.09
C ASN A 27 6.45 8.94 7.04
N ALA A 28 5.73 9.05 8.16
CA ALA A 28 4.28 8.85 8.21
C ALA A 28 3.52 9.72 7.19
N ALA A 29 4.13 10.83 6.72
CA ALA A 29 3.62 11.68 5.66
C ALA A 29 3.56 11.00 4.27
N ASP A 30 4.35 9.92 4.05
CA ASP A 30 4.40 9.20 2.76
C ASP A 30 3.39 8.05 2.68
N ARG A 31 2.57 7.86 3.72
CA ARG A 31 1.58 6.78 3.82
C ARG A 31 0.17 7.34 4.00
N ALA A 32 -0.77 6.66 3.37
CA ALA A 32 -2.17 7.00 3.53
C ALA A 32 -2.73 6.46 4.86
N THR A 33 -3.71 7.15 5.40
CA THR A 33 -4.45 6.77 6.61
C THR A 33 -5.71 5.97 6.28
N LYS A 34 -6.28 5.31 7.29
CA LYS A 34 -7.57 4.61 7.17
C LYS A 34 -8.71 5.55 6.75
N ASP A 35 -8.75 6.76 7.28
CA ASP A 35 -9.78 7.75 6.95
C ASP A 35 -9.68 8.18 5.48
N GLU A 36 -8.45 8.36 4.97
CA GLU A 36 -8.22 8.65 3.55
C GLU A 36 -8.63 7.46 2.66
N ALA A 37 -8.39 6.22 3.09
CA ALA A 37 -8.84 5.03 2.36
C ALA A 37 -10.36 4.97 2.28
N VAL A 38 -11.08 5.18 3.41
CA VAL A 38 -12.54 5.24 3.44
C VAL A 38 -13.07 6.35 2.54
N ALA A 39 -12.48 7.55 2.59
CA ALA A 39 -12.90 8.68 1.78
C ALA A 39 -12.70 8.40 0.27
N MET A 40 -11.57 7.81 -0.12
CA MET A 40 -11.27 7.47 -1.52
C MET A 40 -12.20 6.36 -2.02
N VAL A 41 -12.49 5.33 -1.22
CA VAL A 41 -13.45 4.27 -1.57
C VAL A 41 -14.84 4.85 -1.78
N LYS A 42 -15.34 5.70 -0.88
CA LYS A 42 -16.65 6.36 -1.05
C LYS A 42 -16.71 7.21 -2.31
N LYS A 43 -15.64 7.94 -2.64
CA LYS A 43 -15.51 8.68 -3.89
C LYS A 43 -15.59 7.75 -5.11
N ALA A 44 -14.89 6.62 -5.07
CA ALA A 44 -14.90 5.62 -6.14
C ALA A 44 -16.28 4.96 -6.28
N VAL A 45 -16.95 4.63 -5.17
CA VAL A 45 -18.34 4.11 -5.14
C VAL A 45 -19.30 5.08 -5.83
N ALA A 46 -19.21 6.37 -5.52
CA ALA A 46 -20.04 7.38 -6.18
C ALA A 46 -19.78 7.45 -7.70
N ALA A 47 -18.51 7.37 -8.11
CA ALA A 47 -18.13 7.36 -9.53
C ALA A 47 -18.65 6.10 -10.24
N VAL A 48 -18.52 4.91 -9.63
CA VAL A 48 -19.03 3.64 -10.20
C VAL A 48 -20.55 3.67 -10.35
N LYS A 49 -21.28 4.24 -9.37
CA LYS A 49 -22.74 4.40 -9.46
C LYS A 49 -23.17 5.35 -10.56
N ALA A 50 -22.37 6.41 -10.83
CA ALA A 50 -22.69 7.40 -11.85
C ALA A 50 -22.39 6.88 -13.27
N ASP A 51 -21.21 6.30 -13.49
CA ASP A 51 -20.75 5.73 -14.76
C ASP A 51 -19.63 4.71 -14.48
N ALA A 52 -19.99 3.45 -14.45
CA ALA A 52 -19.06 2.36 -14.10
C ALA A 52 -17.89 2.25 -15.08
N ALA A 53 -18.15 2.37 -16.41
CA ALA A 53 -17.12 2.22 -17.43
C ALA A 53 -16.07 3.33 -17.31
N LYS A 54 -16.53 4.58 -17.15
CA LYS A 54 -15.64 5.72 -16.93
C LYS A 54 -14.87 5.60 -15.61
N ALA A 55 -15.55 5.20 -14.54
CA ALA A 55 -14.92 5.02 -13.23
C ALA A 55 -13.80 3.97 -13.26
N TYR A 56 -14.00 2.83 -13.92
CA TYR A 56 -12.97 1.80 -14.05
C TYR A 56 -11.76 2.29 -14.86
N ALA A 57 -11.97 3.05 -15.92
CA ALA A 57 -10.89 3.67 -16.68
C ALA A 57 -10.10 4.69 -15.82
N ASP A 58 -10.81 5.57 -15.10
CA ASP A 58 -10.19 6.58 -14.23
C ASP A 58 -9.43 5.94 -13.04
N ILE A 59 -9.94 4.84 -12.47
CA ILE A 59 -9.29 4.08 -11.39
C ILE A 59 -8.01 3.41 -11.90
N THR A 60 -8.03 2.83 -13.09
CA THR A 60 -6.89 2.10 -13.66
C THR A 60 -5.81 3.05 -14.16
N LYS A 61 -6.14 4.30 -14.43
CA LYS A 61 -5.19 5.30 -14.90
C LYS A 61 -4.11 5.55 -13.85
N LYS A 62 -2.87 5.22 -14.17
CA LYS A 62 -1.72 5.44 -13.29
C LYS A 62 -1.58 6.94 -12.91
N GLY A 63 -1.47 7.22 -11.61
CA GLY A 63 -1.41 8.60 -11.10
C GLY A 63 -2.73 9.37 -11.29
N GLY A 64 -3.83 8.67 -11.50
CA GLY A 64 -5.16 9.22 -11.66
C GLY A 64 -5.83 9.63 -10.35
N PRO A 65 -7.12 10.04 -10.41
CA PRO A 65 -7.84 10.62 -9.27
C PRO A 65 -8.16 9.63 -8.12
N PHE A 66 -7.82 8.34 -8.31
CA PHE A 66 -8.04 7.25 -7.37
C PHE A 66 -6.73 6.58 -6.91
N THR A 67 -5.64 7.35 -6.95
CA THR A 67 -4.32 6.94 -6.45
C THR A 67 -3.70 8.10 -5.68
N ASP A 68 -3.20 7.85 -4.48
CA ASP A 68 -2.48 8.82 -3.66
C ASP A 68 -1.44 8.09 -2.80
N ARG A 69 -0.16 8.39 -2.99
CA ARG A 69 0.96 7.74 -2.28
C ARG A 69 0.91 6.21 -2.43
N ASP A 70 0.68 5.46 -1.35
CA ASP A 70 0.52 4.00 -1.32
C ASP A 70 -0.94 3.54 -1.42
N LEU A 71 -1.90 4.46 -1.37
CA LEU A 71 -3.32 4.20 -1.48
C LEU A 71 -3.76 4.19 -2.95
N TYR A 72 -4.50 3.18 -3.34
CA TYR A 72 -5.13 3.05 -4.65
C TYR A 72 -6.40 2.22 -4.56
N ILE A 73 -7.29 2.41 -5.53
CA ILE A 73 -8.55 1.68 -5.63
C ILE A 73 -8.38 0.43 -6.50
N VAL A 74 -9.06 -0.63 -6.09
CA VAL A 74 -9.27 -1.86 -6.88
C VAL A 74 -10.75 -2.18 -6.88
N VAL A 75 -11.28 -2.60 -8.01
CA VAL A 75 -12.67 -3.06 -8.14
C VAL A 75 -12.69 -4.51 -8.58
N TYR A 76 -13.40 -5.33 -7.82
CA TYR A 76 -13.62 -6.74 -8.12
C TYR A 76 -15.08 -6.99 -8.45
N LYS A 77 -15.32 -7.78 -9.48
CA LYS A 77 -16.61 -8.45 -9.65
C LYS A 77 -16.76 -9.58 -8.62
N LEU A 78 -17.96 -9.92 -8.22
CA LEU A 78 -18.20 -10.96 -7.19
C LEU A 78 -17.85 -12.40 -7.64
N ASP A 79 -17.38 -12.60 -8.86
CA ASP A 79 -16.77 -13.85 -9.34
C ASP A 79 -15.24 -13.89 -9.17
N GLY A 80 -14.60 -12.77 -8.76
CA GLY A 80 -13.17 -12.63 -8.59
C GLY A 80 -12.44 -11.94 -9.74
N THR A 81 -13.15 -11.54 -10.79
CA THR A 81 -12.56 -10.78 -11.90
C THR A 81 -12.24 -9.36 -11.46
N VAL A 82 -11.02 -8.89 -11.74
CA VAL A 82 -10.60 -7.51 -11.51
C VAL A 82 -11.14 -6.63 -12.62
N LEU A 83 -11.94 -5.61 -12.28
CA LEU A 83 -12.50 -4.66 -13.24
C LEU A 83 -11.67 -3.38 -13.37
N ALA A 84 -10.97 -2.99 -12.30
CA ALA A 84 -10.07 -1.85 -12.27
C ALA A 84 -8.99 -2.03 -11.20
N HIS A 85 -7.78 -1.51 -11.44
CA HIS A 85 -6.67 -1.61 -10.49
C HIS A 85 -5.70 -0.45 -10.63
N GLY A 86 -5.64 0.43 -9.62
CA GLY A 86 -4.88 1.69 -9.64
C GLY A 86 -3.35 1.55 -9.69
N GLN A 87 -2.78 0.36 -9.40
CA GLN A 87 -1.33 0.14 -9.42
C GLN A 87 -0.86 -0.90 -10.45
N ASN A 88 -1.74 -1.80 -10.88
CA ASN A 88 -1.34 -2.88 -11.79
C ASN A 88 -2.42 -3.17 -12.83
N GLU A 89 -2.35 -2.48 -13.94
CA GLU A 89 -3.28 -2.64 -15.08
C GLU A 89 -3.27 -4.08 -15.65
N ALA A 90 -2.16 -4.81 -15.53
CA ALA A 90 -2.07 -6.19 -16.04
C ALA A 90 -3.03 -7.16 -15.34
N LEU A 91 -3.55 -6.80 -14.15
CA LEU A 91 -4.55 -7.61 -13.44
C LEU A 91 -5.98 -7.35 -13.95
N VAL A 92 -6.22 -6.27 -14.66
CA VAL A 92 -7.57 -5.93 -15.17
C VAL A 92 -8.03 -7.00 -16.16
N ASN A 93 -9.28 -7.42 -16.05
CA ASN A 93 -9.91 -8.52 -16.79
C ASN A 93 -9.33 -9.91 -16.50
N THR A 94 -8.52 -10.08 -15.44
CA THR A 94 -8.09 -11.39 -14.96
C THR A 94 -8.91 -11.81 -13.74
N ASN A 95 -9.15 -13.12 -13.58
CA ASN A 95 -9.78 -13.66 -12.37
C ASN A 95 -8.71 -13.95 -11.32
N GLN A 96 -8.86 -13.32 -10.15
CA GLN A 96 -7.92 -13.43 -9.04
C GLN A 96 -8.49 -14.20 -7.83
N LYS A 97 -9.60 -14.93 -8.01
CA LYS A 97 -10.29 -15.63 -6.91
C LYS A 97 -9.37 -16.56 -6.13
N ASP A 98 -8.47 -17.25 -6.81
CA ASP A 98 -7.56 -18.23 -6.22
C ASP A 98 -6.22 -17.62 -5.79
N ALA A 99 -6.05 -16.30 -5.94
CA ALA A 99 -4.84 -15.62 -5.51
C ALA A 99 -4.65 -15.72 -3.99
N LYS A 100 -3.41 -16.03 -3.59
CA LYS A 100 -3.01 -16.15 -2.19
C LYS A 100 -1.93 -15.12 -1.86
N ASP A 101 -1.95 -14.66 -0.63
CA ASP A 101 -0.87 -13.86 -0.10
C ASP A 101 0.33 -14.76 0.30
N PRO A 102 1.49 -14.18 0.71
CA PRO A 102 2.66 -14.97 1.12
C PRO A 102 2.41 -15.93 2.29
N ASP A 103 1.40 -15.67 3.12
CA ASP A 103 1.02 -16.55 4.23
C ASP A 103 0.02 -17.64 3.79
N GLY A 104 -0.33 -17.70 2.51
CA GLY A 104 -1.26 -18.68 1.95
C GLY A 104 -2.74 -18.31 2.08
N LYS A 105 -3.06 -17.10 2.53
CA LYS A 105 -4.44 -16.62 2.67
C LYS A 105 -5.06 -16.35 1.30
N ALA A 106 -6.18 -16.99 0.99
CA ALA A 106 -6.98 -16.76 -0.21
C ALA A 106 -7.80 -15.45 -0.06
N PHE A 107 -7.11 -14.32 -0.10
CA PHE A 107 -7.67 -13.01 0.28
C PHE A 107 -8.74 -12.50 -0.68
N VAL A 108 -8.68 -12.83 -1.97
CA VAL A 108 -9.72 -12.43 -2.93
C VAL A 108 -10.99 -13.24 -2.72
N ALA A 109 -10.89 -14.57 -2.52
CA ALA A 109 -12.05 -15.41 -2.22
C ALA A 109 -12.78 -14.95 -0.94
N GLU A 110 -12.03 -14.69 0.14
CA GLU A 110 -12.58 -14.16 1.40
C GLU A 110 -13.27 -12.80 1.18
N ARG A 111 -12.64 -11.89 0.41
CA ARG A 111 -13.19 -10.56 0.08
C ARG A 111 -14.53 -10.65 -0.61
N ILE A 112 -14.66 -11.58 -1.57
CA ILE A 112 -15.91 -11.83 -2.28
C ILE A 112 -17.01 -12.29 -1.33
N GLU A 113 -16.70 -13.23 -0.44
CA GLU A 113 -17.69 -13.73 0.54
C GLU A 113 -18.10 -12.63 1.53
N LEU A 114 -17.18 -11.74 1.93
CA LEU A 114 -17.49 -10.57 2.75
C LEU A 114 -18.38 -9.58 1.98
N ALA A 115 -18.06 -9.31 0.71
CA ALA A 115 -18.82 -8.37 -0.13
C ALA A 115 -20.26 -8.85 -0.40
N LYS A 116 -20.48 -10.16 -0.53
CA LYS A 116 -21.82 -10.75 -0.69
C LYS A 116 -22.76 -10.49 0.48
N LYS A 117 -22.22 -10.13 1.66
CA LYS A 117 -23.04 -9.73 2.83
C LYS A 117 -23.70 -8.36 2.65
N GLY A 118 -23.31 -7.58 1.64
CA GLY A 118 -23.92 -6.29 1.30
C GLY A 118 -23.59 -5.14 2.25
N GLN A 119 -22.61 -5.31 3.14
CA GLN A 119 -22.16 -4.28 4.10
C GLN A 119 -20.70 -3.91 3.89
N PRO A 120 -20.28 -2.66 4.16
CA PRO A 120 -18.87 -2.29 4.18
C PRO A 120 -18.08 -3.12 5.19
N PHE A 121 -16.81 -3.42 4.87
CA PHE A 121 -15.95 -4.23 5.73
C PHE A 121 -14.48 -3.86 5.60
N TRP A 122 -13.69 -4.23 6.60
CA TRP A 122 -12.24 -4.25 6.57
C TRP A 122 -11.72 -5.67 6.47
N GLN A 123 -10.58 -5.86 5.78
CA GLN A 123 -9.92 -7.13 5.62
C GLN A 123 -8.41 -6.98 5.74
N ASP A 124 -7.78 -7.86 6.52
CA ASP A 124 -6.33 -7.96 6.66
C ASP A 124 -5.75 -9.02 5.71
N TYR A 125 -4.64 -8.69 5.06
CA TYR A 125 -3.85 -9.61 4.23
C TYR A 125 -2.46 -9.01 3.98
N LYS A 126 -1.56 -9.72 3.30
CA LYS A 126 -0.28 -9.16 2.83
C LYS A 126 -0.35 -8.89 1.34
N PHE A 127 0.20 -7.77 0.91
CA PHE A 127 0.29 -7.43 -0.51
C PHE A 127 1.53 -6.61 -0.82
N MET A 128 1.93 -6.60 -2.11
CA MET A 128 3.08 -5.83 -2.59
C MET A 128 2.84 -4.34 -2.35
N ASP A 129 3.67 -3.76 -1.50
CA ASP A 129 3.64 -2.33 -1.21
C ASP A 129 4.29 -1.54 -2.36
N PRO A 130 3.61 -0.53 -2.92
CA PRO A 130 4.15 0.26 -4.02
C PRO A 130 5.37 1.10 -3.63
N ILE A 131 5.61 1.38 -2.34
CA ILE A 131 6.75 2.15 -1.85
C ILE A 131 7.93 1.24 -1.50
N SER A 132 7.75 0.27 -0.58
CA SER A 132 8.84 -0.62 -0.15
C SER A 132 9.21 -1.68 -1.19
N LYS A 133 8.35 -1.97 -2.16
CA LYS A 133 8.47 -3.05 -3.16
C LYS A 133 8.57 -4.44 -2.53
N LYS A 134 8.00 -4.61 -1.34
CA LYS A 134 7.95 -5.87 -0.59
C LYS A 134 6.51 -6.21 -0.21
N PRO A 135 6.20 -7.50 0.03
CA PRO A 135 4.93 -7.88 0.64
C PRO A 135 4.86 -7.34 2.07
N GLU A 136 3.92 -6.43 2.33
CA GLU A 136 3.71 -5.83 3.65
C GLU A 136 2.27 -6.08 4.13
N PRO A 137 2.05 -6.11 5.45
CA PRO A 137 0.70 -6.18 6.01
C PRO A 137 -0.16 -5.01 5.53
N LYS A 138 -1.36 -5.32 5.04
CA LYS A 138 -2.30 -4.35 4.49
C LYS A 138 -3.69 -4.53 5.09
N GLU A 139 -4.36 -3.43 5.43
CA GLU A 139 -5.78 -3.40 5.74
C GLU A 139 -6.53 -2.80 4.55
N MET A 140 -7.48 -3.54 4.01
CA MET A 140 -8.29 -3.14 2.87
C MET A 140 -9.71 -2.83 3.32
N TYR A 141 -10.18 -1.62 3.07
CA TYR A 141 -11.59 -1.24 3.23
C TYR A 141 -12.33 -1.48 1.92
N CYS A 142 -13.48 -2.10 1.98
CA CYS A 142 -14.32 -2.39 0.81
C CYS A 142 -15.76 -1.99 1.05
N GLU A 143 -16.40 -1.44 0.01
CA GLU A 143 -17.85 -1.25 -0.07
C GLU A 143 -18.43 -2.03 -1.24
N PRO A 144 -19.45 -2.89 -1.00
CA PRO A 144 -20.20 -3.54 -2.06
C PRO A 144 -21.03 -2.53 -2.87
N VAL A 145 -20.98 -2.65 -4.21
CA VAL A 145 -21.76 -1.81 -5.13
C VAL A 145 -22.24 -2.70 -6.27
N ASN A 146 -23.55 -2.87 -6.40
CA ASN A 146 -24.15 -3.78 -7.38
C ASN A 146 -23.55 -5.21 -7.25
N ASP A 147 -22.98 -5.75 -8.33
CA ASP A 147 -22.29 -7.04 -8.38
C ASP A 147 -20.75 -6.91 -8.20
N THR A 148 -20.30 -5.82 -7.57
CA THR A 148 -18.88 -5.51 -7.37
C THR A 148 -18.53 -5.17 -5.94
N ALA A 149 -17.24 -5.26 -5.61
CA ALA A 149 -16.63 -4.72 -4.41
C ALA A 149 -15.61 -3.64 -4.81
N VAL A 150 -15.81 -2.42 -4.34
CA VAL A 150 -14.88 -1.28 -4.50
C VAL A 150 -14.03 -1.18 -3.26
N CYS A 151 -12.72 -1.31 -3.42
CA CYS A 151 -11.77 -1.46 -2.31
C CYS A 151 -10.60 -0.50 -2.41
N GLY A 152 -10.14 -0.02 -1.25
CA GLY A 152 -8.90 0.74 -1.09
C GLY A 152 -8.28 0.43 0.27
N GLY A 153 -6.96 0.38 0.38
CA GLY A 153 -6.34 -0.05 1.62
C GLY A 153 -5.01 0.61 1.92
N VAL A 154 -4.64 0.53 3.19
CA VAL A 154 -3.43 1.11 3.78
C VAL A 154 -2.49 0.03 4.27
N TYR A 155 -1.18 0.29 4.25
CA TYR A 155 -0.18 -0.62 4.76
C TYR A 155 0.08 -0.35 6.25
N LYS A 156 0.24 -1.43 7.02
CA LYS A 156 0.59 -1.39 8.45
C LYS A 156 2.12 -1.47 8.55
N LEU A 157 2.73 -0.40 9.00
CA LEU A 157 4.19 -0.34 9.21
C LEU A 157 4.50 -0.11 10.67
#